data_b87a2c36a61b6a0a85aa83cde47c37dd
#
_entry.id   b87a2c36a61b6a0a85aa83cde47c37dd
#
_cell.length_a   1.000
_cell.length_b   1.000
_cell.length_c   1.000
_cell.angle_alpha   90.00
_cell.angle_beta   90.00
_cell.angle_gamma   90.00
#
_symmetry.space_group_name_H-M   'P 1'
#
loop_
_entity.id
_entity.type
_entity.pdbx_description
1 polymer ?
#
loop_
_entity_poly.entity_id
_entity_poly.type
_entity_poly.pdbx_seq_one_letter_code
_entity_poly.pdbx_strand_id
1 'polypeptide(L)'
;MEHHLDEKSPALPPTLTITKDGKEEQVVNFARSLWYAQQQQLQGYLMGSLSRDILAQVATLQTPAEVWRAINTMFIAQSQAQAINTRIELTNLKKGNMTMADYLGKIKSLTDEVACTAAALSDPEIVSKILAGLDMDYNPAVSALAAR
;
A
#
# COMPACT_ATOMS: atom_id res chain seq x y z
N MET A 1 11.64 -7.12 17.38
CA MET A 1 12.03 -6.57 16.05
C MET A 1 11.20 -5.37 15.61
N GLU A 2 9.94 -5.25 15.98
CA GLU A 2 9.08 -4.11 15.61
C GLU A 2 9.63 -2.75 16.04
N HIS A 3 10.33 -2.66 17.18
CA HIS A 3 10.91 -1.41 17.69
C HIS A 3 11.93 -0.74 16.75
N HIS A 4 12.54 -1.50 15.85
CA HIS A 4 13.52 -0.97 14.89
C HIS A 4 12.87 -0.37 13.63
N LEU A 5 11.58 -0.58 13.44
CA LEU A 5 10.78 -0.03 12.35
C LEU A 5 10.01 1.23 12.78
N ASP A 6 10.01 1.54 14.09
CA ASP A 6 9.39 2.75 14.62
C ASP A 6 10.44 3.86 14.78
N GLU A 7 10.21 5.02 14.16
CA GLU A 7 11.05 6.22 14.31
C GLU A 7 11.15 6.75 15.73
N LYS A 8 10.19 6.38 16.58
CA LYS A 8 10.15 6.81 17.98
C LYS A 8 11.11 6.03 18.88
N SER A 9 11.78 4.99 18.35
CA SER A 9 12.77 4.24 19.11
C SER A 9 14.13 4.95 19.05
N PRO A 10 14.48 5.80 20.01
CA PRO A 10 15.74 6.55 19.97
C PRO A 10 16.91 5.59 20.08
N ALA A 11 18.00 5.92 19.36
CA ALA A 11 19.25 5.20 19.51
C ALA A 11 19.68 5.20 21.00
N LEU A 12 20.04 4.03 21.52
CA LEU A 12 20.49 3.91 22.90
C LEU A 12 21.74 4.77 23.14
N PRO A 13 21.87 5.44 24.31
CA PRO A 13 23.02 6.27 24.61
C PRO A 13 24.31 5.44 24.63
N PRO A 14 25.46 6.02 24.27
CA PRO A 14 26.74 5.31 24.19
C PRO A 14 27.23 4.84 25.55
N THR A 15 26.92 5.57 26.60
CA THR A 15 27.31 5.29 27.96
C THR A 15 26.11 5.32 28.90
N LEU A 16 26.16 4.52 29.95
CA LEU A 16 25.21 4.53 31.06
C LEU A 16 25.89 5.08 32.29
N THR A 17 25.24 5.98 33.00
CA THR A 17 25.73 6.45 34.34
C THR A 17 25.24 5.44 35.39
N ILE A 18 26.18 4.80 36.06
CA ILE A 18 25.92 3.91 37.19
C ILE A 18 26.48 4.54 38.45
N THR A 19 25.75 4.44 39.57
CA THR A 19 26.24 4.88 40.87
C THR A 19 26.86 3.68 41.58
N LYS A 20 28.16 3.70 41.78
CA LYS A 20 28.90 2.71 42.54
C LYS A 20 29.58 3.39 43.71
N ASP A 21 29.34 2.89 44.91
CA ASP A 21 29.91 3.43 46.17
C ASP A 21 29.70 4.96 46.36
N GLY A 22 28.54 5.48 45.91
CA GLY A 22 28.18 6.89 46.01
C GLY A 22 28.87 7.81 45.00
N LYS A 23 29.60 7.24 44.01
CA LYS A 23 30.20 7.97 42.87
C LYS A 23 29.52 7.57 41.57
N GLU A 24 29.29 8.57 40.74
CA GLU A 24 28.79 8.34 39.40
C GLU A 24 29.94 7.89 38.47
N GLU A 25 29.77 6.73 37.85
CA GLU A 25 30.72 6.19 36.90
C GLU A 25 30.00 5.98 35.54
N GLN A 26 30.66 6.42 34.46
CA GLN A 26 30.14 6.18 33.10
C GLN A 26 30.68 4.84 32.59
N VAL A 27 29.74 3.94 32.25
CA VAL A 27 30.05 2.60 31.74
C VAL A 27 29.54 2.48 30.31
N VAL A 28 30.30 1.76 29.47
CA VAL A 28 29.91 1.49 28.07
C VAL A 28 28.58 0.74 28.03
N ASN A 29 27.64 1.26 27.25
CA ASN A 29 26.34 0.63 27.07
C ASN A 29 26.43 -0.50 26.04
N PHE A 30 26.64 -1.72 26.50
CA PHE A 30 26.70 -2.91 25.63
C PHE A 30 25.35 -3.18 24.89
N ALA A 31 24.23 -2.77 25.46
CA ALA A 31 22.94 -2.90 24.79
C ALA A 31 22.87 -2.07 23.49
N ARG A 32 23.64 -0.98 23.41
CA ARG A 32 23.75 -0.16 22.19
C ARG A 32 24.40 -0.92 21.04
N SER A 33 25.49 -1.65 21.29
CA SER A 33 26.18 -2.42 20.25
C SER A 33 25.30 -3.54 19.71
N LEU A 34 24.56 -4.21 20.60
CA LEU A 34 23.55 -5.21 20.21
C LEU A 34 22.43 -4.58 19.41
N TRP A 35 21.92 -3.42 19.82
CA TRP A 35 20.89 -2.68 19.11
C TRP A 35 21.33 -2.32 17.68
N TYR A 36 22.57 -1.81 17.51
CA TYR A 36 23.11 -1.53 16.18
C TYR A 36 23.27 -2.78 15.32
N ALA A 37 23.75 -3.88 15.88
CA ALA A 37 23.86 -5.15 15.16
C ALA A 37 22.49 -5.64 14.66
N GLN A 38 21.45 -5.53 15.48
CA GLN A 38 20.09 -5.88 15.10
C GLN A 38 19.54 -4.94 14.01
N GLN A 39 19.83 -3.63 14.08
CA GLN A 39 19.47 -2.66 13.04
C GLN A 39 20.08 -3.06 11.69
N GLN A 40 21.37 -3.35 11.65
CA GLN A 40 22.04 -3.73 10.42
C GLN A 40 21.56 -5.07 9.86
N GLN A 41 21.31 -6.03 10.74
CA GLN A 41 20.76 -7.32 10.34
C GLN A 41 19.34 -7.16 9.73
N LEU A 42 18.48 -6.38 10.36
CA LEU A 42 17.14 -6.09 9.88
C LEU A 42 17.18 -5.36 8.52
N GLN A 43 18.05 -4.37 8.39
CA GLN A 43 18.26 -3.65 7.13
C GLN A 43 18.72 -4.60 6.02
N GLY A 44 19.65 -5.50 6.32
CA GLY A 44 20.12 -6.52 5.38
C GLY A 44 18.98 -7.45 4.92
N TYR A 45 18.13 -7.90 5.83
CA TYR A 45 16.97 -8.71 5.48
C TYR A 45 15.96 -7.94 4.62
N LEU A 46 15.63 -6.71 4.98
CA LEU A 46 14.72 -5.88 4.20
C LEU A 46 15.27 -5.68 2.78
N MET A 47 16.50 -5.21 2.65
CA MET A 47 17.11 -4.96 1.35
C MET A 47 17.27 -6.25 0.52
N GLY A 48 17.62 -7.37 1.14
CA GLY A 48 17.77 -8.65 0.47
C GLY A 48 16.46 -9.25 -0.07
N SER A 49 15.32 -8.84 0.46
CA SER A 49 13.99 -9.29 0.02
C SER A 49 13.40 -8.46 -1.12
N LEU A 50 14.02 -7.30 -1.45
CA LEU A 50 13.49 -6.37 -2.43
C LEU A 50 13.92 -6.72 -3.86
N SER A 51 13.05 -6.42 -4.83
CA SER A 51 13.41 -6.42 -6.24
C SER A 51 14.44 -5.33 -6.55
N ARG A 52 15.19 -5.48 -7.66
CA ARG A 52 16.23 -4.51 -8.06
C ARG A 52 15.70 -3.09 -8.18
N ASP A 53 14.49 -2.92 -8.69
CA ASP A 53 13.91 -1.60 -8.96
C ASP A 53 13.57 -0.88 -7.64
N ILE A 54 13.02 -1.60 -6.67
CA ILE A 54 12.74 -1.06 -5.33
C ILE A 54 14.06 -0.83 -4.57
N LEU A 55 14.99 -1.78 -4.65
CA LEU A 55 16.29 -1.66 -3.99
C LEU A 55 17.04 -0.40 -4.45
N ALA A 56 17.04 -0.07 -5.75
CA ALA A 56 17.68 1.13 -6.27
C ALA A 56 17.10 2.43 -5.66
N GLN A 57 15.82 2.44 -5.32
CA GLN A 57 15.16 3.61 -4.74
C GLN A 57 15.45 3.79 -3.23
N VAL A 58 15.71 2.69 -2.51
CA VAL A 58 15.92 2.71 -1.06
C VAL A 58 17.40 2.54 -0.66
N ALA A 59 18.30 2.29 -1.60
CA ALA A 59 19.71 1.97 -1.35
C ALA A 59 20.48 3.07 -0.60
N THR A 60 20.01 4.32 -0.65
CA THR A 60 20.63 5.46 0.03
C THR A 60 20.16 5.66 1.46
N LEU A 61 19.11 4.94 1.88
CA LEU A 61 18.54 5.09 3.21
C LEU A 61 19.42 4.39 4.26
N GLN A 62 19.56 5.04 5.41
CA GLN A 62 20.53 4.63 6.43
C GLN A 62 19.94 3.71 7.49
N THR A 63 18.62 3.76 7.71
CA THR A 63 17.95 3.02 8.77
C THR A 63 16.85 2.10 8.26
N PRO A 64 16.61 0.95 8.94
CA PRO A 64 15.49 0.06 8.59
C PRO A 64 14.13 0.77 8.63
N ALA A 65 13.93 1.72 9.55
CA ALA A 65 12.70 2.49 9.65
C ALA A 65 12.44 3.36 8.41
N GLU A 66 13.50 4.03 7.89
CA GLU A 66 13.41 4.80 6.65
C GLU A 66 13.09 3.90 5.44
N VAL A 67 13.79 2.75 5.33
CA VAL A 67 13.54 1.76 4.28
C VAL A 67 12.11 1.26 4.34
N TRP A 68 11.62 0.88 5.52
CA TRP A 68 10.27 0.39 5.73
C TRP A 68 9.21 1.43 5.36
N ARG A 69 9.42 2.68 5.77
CA ARG A 69 8.54 3.78 5.41
C ARG A 69 8.49 4.03 3.91
N ALA A 70 9.65 4.08 3.26
CA ALA A 70 9.73 4.26 1.82
C ALA A 70 8.98 3.16 1.07
N ILE A 71 9.15 1.88 1.45
CA ILE A 71 8.44 0.75 0.87
C ILE A 71 6.93 0.89 1.07
N ASN A 72 6.48 1.21 2.27
CA ASN A 72 5.05 1.39 2.55
C ASN A 72 4.46 2.55 1.73
N THR A 73 5.17 3.66 1.62
CA THR A 73 4.73 4.81 0.81
C THR A 73 4.61 4.44 -0.67
N MET A 74 5.60 3.72 -1.22
CA MET A 74 5.55 3.23 -2.61
C MET A 74 4.40 2.27 -2.84
N PHE A 75 4.17 1.34 -1.91
CA PHE A 75 3.08 0.37 -2.01
C PHE A 75 1.70 1.04 -1.97
N ILE A 76 1.52 2.02 -1.07
CA ILE A 76 0.28 2.80 -0.99
C ILE A 76 0.06 3.58 -2.29
N ALA A 77 1.08 4.28 -2.79
CA ALA A 77 1.00 5.04 -4.03
C ALA A 77 0.67 4.15 -5.24
N GLN A 78 1.30 2.97 -5.34
CA GLN A 78 1.01 2.00 -6.40
C GLN A 78 -0.43 1.48 -6.32
N SER A 79 -0.91 1.14 -5.13
CA SER A 79 -2.28 0.67 -4.92
C SER A 79 -3.31 1.74 -5.29
N GLN A 80 -3.05 2.99 -4.94
CA GLN A 80 -3.90 4.13 -5.30
C GLN A 80 -3.92 4.36 -6.81
N ALA A 81 -2.76 4.31 -7.49
CA ALA A 81 -2.67 4.45 -8.94
C ALA A 81 -3.44 3.33 -9.66
N GLN A 82 -3.32 2.09 -9.18
CA GLN A 82 -4.07 0.95 -9.72
C GLN A 82 -5.58 1.16 -9.56
N ALA A 83 -6.04 1.57 -8.39
CA ALA A 83 -7.46 1.86 -8.17
C ALA A 83 -8.00 2.95 -9.10
N ILE A 84 -7.22 4.00 -9.35
CA ILE A 84 -7.60 5.07 -10.28
C ILE A 84 -7.70 4.51 -11.71
N ASN A 85 -6.72 3.74 -12.16
CA ASN A 85 -6.71 3.15 -13.51
C ASN A 85 -7.89 2.20 -13.70
N THR A 86 -8.18 1.33 -12.73
CA THR A 86 -9.32 0.41 -12.79
C THR A 86 -10.65 1.17 -12.82
N ARG A 87 -10.78 2.28 -12.10
CA ARG A 87 -11.98 3.15 -12.16
C ARG A 87 -12.13 3.85 -13.51
N ILE A 88 -11.02 4.28 -14.13
CA ILE A 88 -11.03 4.85 -15.47
C ILE A 88 -11.47 3.77 -16.48
N GLU A 89 -10.91 2.57 -16.40
CA GLU A 89 -11.30 1.45 -17.25
C GLU A 89 -12.79 1.13 -17.11
N LEU A 90 -13.28 1.03 -15.88
CA LEU A 90 -14.70 0.80 -15.59
C LEU A 90 -15.60 1.91 -16.17
N THR A 91 -15.15 3.17 -16.10
CA THR A 91 -15.91 4.31 -16.64
C THR A 91 -15.96 4.30 -18.17
N ASN A 92 -14.88 3.87 -18.82
CA ASN A 92 -14.78 3.84 -20.27
C ASN A 92 -15.29 2.52 -20.88
N LEU A 93 -15.60 1.52 -20.06
CA LEU A 93 -16.07 0.23 -20.53
C LEU A 93 -17.43 0.37 -21.24
N LYS A 94 -17.49 -0.08 -22.48
CA LYS A 94 -18.69 -0.15 -23.29
C LYS A 94 -18.96 -1.61 -23.65
N LYS A 95 -20.23 -1.97 -23.72
CA LYS A 95 -20.65 -3.31 -24.13
C LYS A 95 -20.16 -3.61 -25.54
N GLY A 96 -20.38 -2.69 -26.48
CA GLY A 96 -19.98 -2.87 -27.88
C GLY A 96 -20.39 -4.24 -28.41
N ASN A 97 -19.46 -4.97 -29.01
CA ASN A 97 -19.70 -6.29 -29.59
C ASN A 97 -19.65 -7.45 -28.58
N MET A 98 -19.45 -7.18 -27.28
CA MET A 98 -19.47 -8.22 -26.25
C MET A 98 -20.87 -8.78 -26.01
N THR A 99 -20.95 -10.04 -25.57
CA THR A 99 -22.21 -10.57 -25.05
C THR A 99 -22.57 -9.83 -23.74
N MET A 100 -23.83 -9.83 -23.36
CA MET A 100 -24.25 -9.24 -22.09
C MET A 100 -23.58 -9.92 -20.89
N ALA A 101 -23.41 -11.24 -20.94
CA ALA A 101 -22.74 -12.01 -19.90
C ALA A 101 -21.26 -11.61 -19.75
N ASP A 102 -20.52 -11.46 -20.85
CA ASP A 102 -19.12 -11.03 -20.83
C ASP A 102 -18.98 -9.60 -20.33
N TYR A 103 -19.88 -8.70 -20.79
CA TYR A 103 -19.90 -7.31 -20.33
C TYR A 103 -20.11 -7.20 -18.82
N LEU A 104 -21.14 -7.85 -18.27
CA LEU A 104 -21.42 -7.86 -16.85
C LEU A 104 -20.32 -8.55 -16.04
N GLY A 105 -19.74 -9.64 -16.57
CA GLY A 105 -18.61 -10.33 -15.97
C GLY A 105 -17.39 -9.42 -15.84
N LYS A 106 -17.11 -8.62 -16.88
CA LYS A 106 -16.00 -7.66 -16.88
C LYS A 106 -16.23 -6.52 -15.88
N ILE A 107 -17.45 -5.97 -15.82
CA ILE A 107 -17.81 -4.96 -14.80
C ILE A 107 -17.60 -5.53 -13.40
N LYS A 108 -18.10 -6.75 -13.14
CA LYS A 108 -17.94 -7.40 -11.84
C LYS A 108 -16.46 -7.54 -11.47
N SER A 109 -15.62 -8.02 -12.39
CA SER A 109 -14.18 -8.18 -12.17
C SER A 109 -13.50 -6.86 -11.81
N LEU A 110 -13.78 -5.77 -12.55
CA LEU A 110 -13.24 -4.44 -12.27
C LEU A 110 -13.75 -3.87 -10.94
N THR A 111 -15.02 -4.11 -10.61
CA THR A 111 -15.61 -3.67 -9.34
C THR A 111 -14.97 -4.39 -8.15
N ASP A 112 -14.76 -5.70 -8.26
CA ASP A 112 -14.09 -6.51 -7.23
C ASP A 112 -12.64 -6.03 -7.04
N GLU A 113 -11.93 -5.68 -8.12
CA GLU A 113 -10.57 -5.14 -8.07
C GLU A 113 -10.52 -3.78 -7.36
N VAL A 114 -11.46 -2.87 -7.65
CA VAL A 114 -11.57 -1.58 -6.94
C VAL A 114 -11.88 -1.80 -5.47
N ALA A 115 -12.74 -2.76 -5.12
CA ALA A 115 -13.08 -3.06 -3.74
C ALA A 115 -11.87 -3.54 -2.91
N CYS A 116 -10.93 -4.25 -3.53
CA CYS A 116 -9.68 -4.67 -2.87
C CYS A 116 -8.74 -3.51 -2.50
N THR A 117 -8.91 -2.33 -3.11
CA THR A 117 -8.05 -1.14 -2.89
C THR A 117 -8.66 -0.11 -1.93
N ALA A 118 -9.56 -0.51 -1.04
CA ALA A 118 -10.18 0.30 0.01
C ALA A 118 -11.16 1.41 -0.44
N ALA A 119 -11.60 1.40 -1.69
CA ALA A 119 -12.54 2.39 -2.22
C ALA A 119 -13.67 1.71 -2.99
N ALA A 120 -14.38 0.78 -2.33
CA ALA A 120 -15.52 0.07 -2.91
C ALA A 120 -16.55 1.04 -3.51
N LEU A 121 -17.10 0.67 -4.67
CA LEU A 121 -18.20 1.39 -5.31
C LEU A 121 -19.52 0.97 -4.65
N SER A 122 -20.42 1.93 -4.54
CA SER A 122 -21.79 1.65 -4.08
C SER A 122 -22.61 0.97 -5.18
N ASP A 123 -23.65 0.22 -4.80
CA ASP A 123 -24.54 -0.44 -5.75
C ASP A 123 -25.16 0.53 -6.78
N PRO A 124 -25.62 1.75 -6.39
CA PRO A 124 -26.10 2.73 -7.36
C PRO A 124 -25.05 3.19 -8.36
N GLU A 125 -23.79 3.32 -7.94
CA GLU A 125 -22.68 3.69 -8.84
C GLU A 125 -22.40 2.57 -9.84
N ILE A 126 -22.42 1.31 -9.40
CA ILE A 126 -22.25 0.14 -10.27
C ILE A 126 -23.35 0.09 -11.32
N VAL A 127 -24.60 0.22 -10.88
CA VAL A 127 -25.77 0.23 -11.79
C VAL A 127 -25.64 1.37 -12.80
N SER A 128 -25.30 2.57 -12.35
CA SER A 128 -25.08 3.72 -13.23
C SER A 128 -24.01 3.45 -14.30
N LYS A 129 -22.91 2.79 -13.93
CA LYS A 129 -21.85 2.40 -14.86
C LYS A 129 -22.31 1.37 -15.87
N ILE A 130 -23.07 0.35 -15.42
CA ILE A 130 -23.67 -0.65 -16.31
C ILE A 130 -24.55 0.03 -17.36
N LEU A 131 -25.46 0.89 -16.94
CA LEU A 131 -26.39 1.56 -17.84
C LEU A 131 -25.67 2.49 -18.81
N ALA A 132 -24.65 3.23 -18.35
CA ALA A 132 -23.87 4.14 -19.18
C ALA A 132 -23.00 3.44 -20.25
N GLY A 133 -22.70 2.15 -20.06
CA GLY A 133 -21.92 1.34 -20.99
C GLY A 133 -22.74 0.56 -22.00
N LEU A 134 -24.07 0.56 -21.91
CA LEU A 134 -24.97 -0.11 -22.86
C LEU A 134 -25.12 0.69 -24.15
N ASP A 135 -25.30 -0.03 -25.25
CA ASP A 135 -25.51 0.55 -26.58
C ASP A 135 -26.95 1.11 -26.72
N MET A 136 -27.16 1.90 -27.78
CA MET A 136 -28.44 2.54 -28.11
C MET A 136 -29.62 1.55 -28.19
N ASP A 137 -29.37 0.31 -28.56
CA ASP A 137 -30.38 -0.74 -28.64
C ASP A 137 -31.05 -1.06 -27.29
N TYR A 138 -30.37 -0.72 -26.20
CA TYR A 138 -30.86 -0.92 -24.83
C TYR A 138 -31.53 0.31 -24.23
N ASN A 139 -31.58 1.45 -24.93
CA ASN A 139 -32.16 2.70 -24.46
C ASN A 139 -33.61 2.56 -23.87
N PRO A 140 -34.49 1.79 -24.46
CA PRO A 140 -35.84 1.62 -23.86
C PRO A 140 -35.79 0.98 -22.47
N ALA A 141 -34.95 -0.03 -22.30
CA ALA A 141 -34.77 -0.70 -21.02
C ALA A 141 -34.05 0.21 -19.99
N VAL A 142 -33.02 0.96 -20.41
CA VAL A 142 -32.32 1.92 -19.59
C VAL A 142 -33.27 3.02 -19.09
N SER A 143 -34.09 3.57 -19.97
CA SER A 143 -35.09 4.61 -19.59
C SER A 143 -36.15 4.08 -18.61
N ALA A 144 -36.60 2.85 -18.78
CA ALA A 144 -37.55 2.23 -17.87
C ALA A 144 -36.97 1.98 -16.45
N LEU A 145 -35.67 1.65 -16.38
CA LEU A 145 -34.93 1.45 -15.09
C LEU A 145 -34.59 2.79 -14.43
N ALA A 146 -34.26 3.82 -15.19
CA ALA A 146 -33.91 5.14 -14.65
C ALA A 146 -35.15 5.91 -14.12
N ALA A 147 -36.36 5.52 -14.52
CA ALA A 147 -37.64 6.12 -14.09
C ALA A 147 -38.16 5.53 -12.76
N ARG A 148 -37.49 4.53 -12.16
CA ARG A 148 -37.87 3.93 -10.87
C ARG A 148 -37.07 4.53 -9.72
#